data_d78f95fde5e875e3356ce52b3d7baf1c
#
_entry.id   d78f95fde5e875e3356ce52b3d7baf1c
#
_cell.length_a   1.000
_cell.length_b   1.000
_cell.length_c   1.000
_cell.angle_alpha   90.00
_cell.angle_beta   90.00
_cell.angle_gamma   90.00
#
_symmetry.space_group_name_H-M   'P 1'
#
loop_
_entity.id
_entity.type
_entity.pdbx_description
1 polymer ?
#
loop_
_entity_poly.entity_id
_entity_poly.type
_entity_poly.pdbx_seq_one_letter_code
_entity_poly.pdbx_strand_id
1 'polypeptide(L)'
;MLRRFIEFALDKPLLNHLFLFFIALLSIFAYINIPKEIFPPMQMDKITINGAYAGTSADVLDKMVVQTLEDDLKNVNELDKVTSTIKNGAFVIVADIKPGSNNNKVLNDVKDIISLTRRDLPADMDEPTAKIQEETIPLVLVAIAGDVKTEELLDRAEELKSDLSELKDLSEITIRGDADDELVIRLNDRKIEAFGLSQNSVVAALGNLSSIFPIGTIKEAKNHLYISTYNGEKDTAALEDTLLSVGNEQVRLGDIATVSFELSDGAELSHFNGLRNVSLNITKAKSGNAIELVKQIRHKLEKYDRKYPHLKFEIYTDTSVWIKNRLNTVFSNIVFGLVLVFFAMLIFVNRGIALVVAMGIPVSFMIGLIATEMIG
;
A
#
# COMPACT_ATOMS: atom_id res chain seq x y z
N MET A 1 52.47 18.52 9.19
CA MET A 1 51.85 17.19 9.12
C MET A 1 51.62 16.72 7.68
N LEU A 2 51.01 17.52 6.82
CA LEU A 2 50.72 17.16 5.43
C LEU A 2 51.93 16.73 4.60
N ARG A 3 53.06 17.46 4.72
CA ARG A 3 54.33 17.15 4.01
C ARG A 3 54.90 15.77 4.39
N ARG A 4 54.90 15.43 5.68
CA ARG A 4 55.37 14.10 6.16
C ARG A 4 54.45 12.97 5.69
N PHE A 5 53.15 13.22 5.58
CA PHE A 5 52.19 12.25 5.04
C PHE A 5 52.42 12.00 3.54
N ILE A 6 52.67 13.07 2.77
CA ILE A 6 52.95 12.98 1.34
C ILE A 6 54.29 12.25 1.12
N GLU A 7 55.34 12.57 1.86
CA GLU A 7 56.65 11.91 1.79
C GLU A 7 56.53 10.39 2.13
N PHE A 8 55.80 10.06 3.21
CA PHE A 8 55.51 8.67 3.56
C PHE A 8 54.75 7.91 2.47
N ALA A 9 53.74 8.55 1.84
CA ALA A 9 52.98 7.93 0.75
C ALA A 9 53.86 7.70 -0.50
N LEU A 10 54.73 8.64 -0.84
CA LEU A 10 55.65 8.49 -1.96
C LEU A 10 56.67 7.37 -1.78
N ASP A 11 57.14 7.16 -0.55
CA ASP A 11 58.14 6.11 -0.20
C ASP A 11 57.54 4.69 -0.14
N LYS A 12 56.19 4.55 -0.17
CA LYS A 12 55.50 3.27 -0.01
C LYS A 12 54.49 3.00 -1.14
N PRO A 13 54.96 2.81 -2.38
CA PRO A 13 54.08 2.63 -3.54
C PRO A 13 53.14 1.40 -3.40
N LEU A 14 53.62 0.30 -2.80
CA LEU A 14 52.82 -0.89 -2.56
C LEU A 14 51.62 -0.60 -1.65
N LEU A 15 51.85 0.20 -0.60
CA LEU A 15 50.78 0.61 0.33
C LEU A 15 49.72 1.45 -0.38
N ASN A 16 50.12 2.35 -1.28
CA ASN A 16 49.19 3.18 -2.04
C ASN A 16 48.32 2.33 -2.99
N HIS A 17 48.90 1.36 -3.67
CA HIS A 17 48.14 0.46 -4.54
C HIS A 17 47.19 -0.42 -3.74
N LEU A 18 47.61 -0.91 -2.58
CA LEU A 18 46.75 -1.68 -1.67
C LEU A 18 45.59 -0.84 -1.16
N PHE A 19 45.84 0.43 -0.80
CA PHE A 19 44.81 1.38 -0.34
C PHE A 19 43.80 1.71 -1.46
N LEU A 20 44.29 1.95 -2.69
CA LEU A 20 43.39 2.16 -3.85
C LEU A 20 42.55 0.93 -4.16
N PHE A 21 43.14 -0.27 -4.07
CA PHE A 21 42.42 -1.52 -4.25
C PHE A 21 41.31 -1.68 -3.18
N PHE A 22 41.61 -1.33 -1.94
CA PHE A 22 40.65 -1.40 -0.84
C PHE A 22 39.53 -0.39 -1.00
N ILE A 23 39.84 0.85 -1.43
CA ILE A 23 38.83 1.85 -1.79
C ILE A 23 37.90 1.34 -2.91
N ALA A 24 38.49 0.72 -3.95
CA ALA A 24 37.71 0.16 -5.05
C ALA A 24 36.76 -0.95 -4.57
N LEU A 25 37.20 -1.87 -3.74
CA LEU A 25 36.38 -2.93 -3.16
C LEU A 25 35.25 -2.35 -2.30
N LEU A 26 35.56 -1.41 -1.41
CA LEU A 26 34.58 -0.75 -0.56
C LEU A 26 33.55 0.04 -1.38
N SER A 27 33.98 0.71 -2.46
CA SER A 27 33.07 1.47 -3.31
C SER A 27 32.11 0.57 -4.09
N ILE A 28 32.57 -0.62 -4.53
CA ILE A 28 31.69 -1.62 -5.15
C ILE A 28 30.64 -2.11 -4.14
N PHE A 29 31.09 -2.41 -2.93
CA PHE A 29 30.17 -2.81 -1.84
C PHE A 29 29.16 -1.72 -1.54
N ALA A 30 29.61 -0.46 -1.37
CA ALA A 30 28.73 0.69 -1.17
C ALA A 30 27.73 0.87 -2.34
N TYR A 31 28.18 0.78 -3.59
CA TYR A 31 27.32 0.90 -4.76
C TYR A 31 26.22 -0.16 -4.82
N ILE A 32 26.49 -1.38 -4.35
CA ILE A 32 25.50 -2.46 -4.31
C ILE A 32 24.44 -2.17 -3.25
N ASN A 33 24.86 -1.68 -2.09
CA ASN A 33 24.01 -1.50 -0.91
C ASN A 33 23.21 -0.18 -0.91
N ILE A 34 23.72 0.89 -1.54
CA ILE A 34 23.01 2.18 -1.62
C ILE A 34 21.66 1.97 -2.30
N PRO A 35 20.53 2.37 -1.65
CA PRO A 35 19.20 2.37 -2.27
C PRO A 35 19.19 3.23 -3.54
N LYS A 36 18.62 2.67 -4.62
CA LYS A 36 18.51 3.36 -5.91
C LYS A 36 17.06 3.78 -6.11
N GLU A 37 16.79 5.07 -5.90
CA GLU A 37 15.45 5.65 -5.93
C GLU A 37 15.42 6.92 -6.77
N ILE A 38 14.24 7.26 -7.30
CA ILE A 38 14.02 8.57 -7.94
C ILE A 38 13.71 9.60 -6.87
N PHE A 39 12.78 9.22 -5.98
CA PHE A 39 12.36 10.00 -4.83
C PHE A 39 12.37 9.09 -3.62
N PRO A 40 13.05 9.48 -2.52
CA PRO A 40 12.90 8.78 -1.26
C PRO A 40 11.45 8.89 -0.77
N PRO A 41 10.94 7.93 0.00
CA PRO A 41 9.66 8.06 0.66
C PRO A 41 9.65 9.35 1.48
N MET A 42 8.70 10.25 1.19
CA MET A 42 8.57 11.48 1.93
C MET A 42 7.54 11.28 3.05
N GLN A 43 7.94 11.53 4.28
CA GLN A 43 6.99 11.64 5.37
C GLN A 43 6.24 12.96 5.20
N MET A 44 4.93 12.88 5.12
CA MET A 44 4.07 14.05 5.16
C MET A 44 3.91 14.52 6.61
N ASP A 45 3.71 15.82 6.79
CA ASP A 45 3.36 16.36 8.09
C ASP A 45 1.88 16.08 8.39
N LYS A 46 1.51 14.79 8.35
CA LYS A 46 0.15 14.27 8.53
C LYS A 46 0.16 12.94 9.26
N ILE A 47 -0.82 12.78 10.14
CA ILE A 47 -1.12 11.50 10.80
C ILE A 47 -2.47 10.99 10.28
N THR A 48 -2.49 9.74 9.84
CA THR A 48 -3.73 9.04 9.46
C THR A 48 -4.12 8.09 10.57
N ILE A 49 -5.36 8.24 11.05
CA ILE A 49 -5.98 7.37 12.06
C ILE A 49 -7.07 6.58 11.34
N ASN A 50 -6.97 5.27 11.36
CA ASN A 50 -7.94 4.36 10.76
C ASN A 50 -8.66 3.59 11.86
N GLY A 51 -9.97 3.47 11.75
CA GLY A 51 -10.77 2.64 12.63
C GLY A 51 -11.89 1.96 11.87
N ALA A 52 -12.27 0.78 12.35
CA ALA A 52 -13.37 0.00 11.82
C ALA A 52 -14.31 -0.43 12.94
N TYR A 53 -15.61 -0.32 12.67
CA TYR A 53 -16.66 -0.82 13.52
C TYR A 53 -17.75 -1.45 12.65
N ALA A 54 -17.57 -2.73 12.34
CA ALA A 54 -18.41 -3.43 11.39
C ALA A 54 -19.91 -3.37 11.79
N GLY A 55 -20.79 -3.27 10.79
CA GLY A 55 -22.23 -3.25 10.98
C GLY A 55 -22.83 -1.94 11.50
N THR A 56 -22.01 -0.88 11.61
CA THR A 56 -22.46 0.43 12.09
C THR A 56 -22.65 1.38 10.92
N SER A 57 -23.75 2.15 10.91
CA SER A 57 -23.94 3.21 9.91
C SER A 57 -22.97 4.37 10.14
N ALA A 58 -22.68 5.13 9.08
CA ALA A 58 -21.79 6.28 9.14
C ALA A 58 -22.22 7.31 10.20
N ASP A 59 -23.54 7.61 10.30
CA ASP A 59 -24.08 8.56 11.29
C ASP A 59 -23.89 8.12 12.74
N VAL A 60 -24.01 6.82 13.00
CA VAL A 60 -23.79 6.25 14.34
C VAL A 60 -22.32 6.22 14.66
N LEU A 61 -21.49 5.82 13.71
CA LEU A 61 -20.04 5.77 13.86
C LEU A 61 -19.46 7.18 14.09
N ASP A 62 -19.98 8.18 13.39
CA ASP A 62 -19.63 9.59 13.61
C ASP A 62 -19.88 10.00 15.06
N LYS A 63 -21.11 9.81 15.56
CA LYS A 63 -21.53 10.27 16.88
C LYS A 63 -20.87 9.50 18.04
N MET A 64 -20.67 8.20 17.86
CA MET A 64 -20.17 7.34 18.95
C MET A 64 -18.66 7.30 19.06
N VAL A 65 -17.95 7.56 17.93
CA VAL A 65 -16.50 7.34 17.86
C VAL A 65 -15.77 8.57 17.35
N VAL A 66 -16.14 9.05 16.13
CA VAL A 66 -15.31 10.04 15.43
C VAL A 66 -15.34 11.38 16.15
N GLN A 67 -16.52 11.87 16.56
CA GLN A 67 -16.64 13.13 17.29
C GLN A 67 -15.86 13.13 18.61
N THR A 68 -15.88 12.02 19.35
CA THR A 68 -15.12 11.88 20.60
C THR A 68 -13.62 11.94 20.32
N LEU A 69 -13.13 11.21 19.30
CA LEU A 69 -11.73 11.27 18.91
C LEU A 69 -11.32 12.65 18.40
N GLU A 70 -12.16 13.31 17.59
CA GLU A 70 -11.88 14.67 17.11
C GLU A 70 -11.77 15.69 18.25
N ASP A 71 -12.67 15.58 19.23
CA ASP A 71 -12.66 16.50 20.39
C ASP A 71 -11.39 16.30 21.25
N ASP A 72 -10.97 15.09 21.45
CA ASP A 72 -9.73 14.78 22.17
C ASP A 72 -8.47 15.18 21.37
N LEU A 73 -8.46 14.98 20.06
CA LEU A 73 -7.37 15.40 19.17
C LEU A 73 -7.17 16.91 19.11
N LYS A 74 -8.22 17.71 19.33
CA LYS A 74 -8.11 19.19 19.42
C LYS A 74 -7.21 19.65 20.56
N ASN A 75 -6.98 18.80 21.56
CA ASN A 75 -6.11 19.11 22.70
C ASN A 75 -4.61 18.96 22.36
N VAL A 76 -4.25 18.39 21.19
CA VAL A 76 -2.86 18.31 20.73
C VAL A 76 -2.47 19.62 20.05
N ASN A 77 -1.66 20.40 20.73
CA ASN A 77 -1.27 21.74 20.28
C ASN A 77 -0.53 21.76 18.94
N GLU A 78 0.17 20.69 18.61
CA GLU A 78 0.98 20.53 17.40
C GLU A 78 0.15 20.14 16.16
N LEU A 79 -1.14 19.84 16.31
CA LEU A 79 -2.05 19.64 15.18
C LEU A 79 -2.60 20.98 14.69
N ASP A 80 -2.71 21.12 13.37
CA ASP A 80 -3.26 22.31 12.71
C ASP A 80 -4.72 22.10 12.31
N LYS A 81 -4.99 20.98 11.64
CA LYS A 81 -6.31 20.64 11.11
C LYS A 81 -6.58 19.16 11.27
N VAL A 82 -7.82 18.82 11.58
CA VAL A 82 -8.33 17.44 11.60
C VAL A 82 -9.46 17.34 10.60
N THR A 83 -9.45 16.30 9.77
CA THR A 83 -10.48 16.02 8.76
C THR A 83 -10.84 14.55 8.82
N SER A 84 -12.14 14.25 8.94
CA SER A 84 -12.63 12.90 9.03
C SER A 84 -13.45 12.52 7.80
N THR A 85 -13.28 11.29 7.34
CA THR A 85 -14.08 10.65 6.30
C THR A 85 -14.68 9.39 6.89
N ILE A 86 -15.99 9.32 6.90
CA ILE A 86 -16.74 8.25 7.55
C ILE A 86 -17.58 7.52 6.51
N LYS A 87 -17.51 6.20 6.52
CA LYS A 87 -18.35 5.29 5.73
C LYS A 87 -19.05 4.33 6.68
N ASN A 88 -19.99 3.56 6.16
CA ASN A 88 -20.61 2.49 6.96
C ASN A 88 -19.51 1.51 7.40
N GLY A 89 -19.40 1.31 8.70
CA GLY A 89 -18.45 0.37 9.31
C GLY A 89 -16.98 0.82 9.39
N ALA A 90 -16.57 1.98 8.83
CA ALA A 90 -15.18 2.42 8.85
C ALA A 90 -15.04 3.94 8.83
N PHE A 91 -13.95 4.44 9.40
CA PHE A 91 -13.58 5.84 9.31
C PHE A 91 -12.07 6.04 9.14
N VAL A 92 -11.73 7.18 8.58
CA VAL A 92 -10.36 7.66 8.45
C VAL A 92 -10.31 9.09 8.93
N ILE A 93 -9.46 9.38 9.92
CA ILE A 93 -9.17 10.75 10.38
C ILE A 93 -7.77 11.12 9.91
N VAL A 94 -7.64 12.24 9.23
CA VAL A 94 -6.37 12.82 8.81
C VAL A 94 -6.12 14.07 9.64
N ALA A 95 -5.04 14.06 10.41
CA ALA A 95 -4.61 15.18 11.23
C ALA A 95 -3.35 15.81 10.64
N ASP A 96 -3.43 17.07 10.23
CA ASP A 96 -2.31 17.84 9.70
C ASP A 96 -1.45 18.33 10.87
N ILE A 97 -0.13 18.13 10.79
CA ILE A 97 0.85 18.55 11.81
C ILE A 97 1.38 19.93 11.45
N LYS A 98 1.52 20.81 12.44
CA LYS A 98 2.10 22.14 12.24
C LYS A 98 3.55 22.05 11.75
N PRO A 99 3.94 22.84 10.74
CA PRO A 99 5.30 22.84 10.22
C PRO A 99 6.35 23.07 11.31
N GLY A 100 7.40 22.25 11.30
CA GLY A 100 8.50 22.31 12.26
C GLY A 100 8.27 21.53 13.56
N SER A 101 7.14 20.86 13.71
CA SER A 101 6.90 19.92 14.82
C SER A 101 7.66 18.61 14.61
N ASN A 102 7.89 17.87 15.69
CA ASN A 102 8.46 16.53 15.60
C ASN A 102 7.34 15.50 15.35
N ASN A 103 7.23 15.03 14.12
CA ASN A 103 6.16 14.12 13.69
C ASN A 103 6.06 12.86 14.56
N ASN A 104 7.18 12.28 14.99
CA ASN A 104 7.18 11.08 15.83
C ASN A 104 6.64 11.39 17.25
N LYS A 105 6.96 12.56 17.79
CA LYS A 105 6.40 12.97 19.08
C LYS A 105 4.90 13.16 18.96
N VAL A 106 4.43 13.89 17.95
CA VAL A 106 3.00 14.12 17.71
C VAL A 106 2.25 12.80 17.48
N LEU A 107 2.86 11.85 16.75
CA LEU A 107 2.27 10.51 16.57
C LEU A 107 2.11 9.79 17.91
N ASN A 108 3.09 9.89 18.82
CA ASN A 108 2.97 9.26 20.13
C ASN A 108 1.88 9.94 20.97
N ASP A 109 1.81 11.28 20.96
CA ASP A 109 0.76 12.03 21.65
C ASP A 109 -0.64 11.65 21.12
N VAL A 110 -0.79 11.45 19.80
CA VAL A 110 -2.03 10.95 19.18
C VAL A 110 -2.36 9.53 19.60
N LYS A 111 -1.38 8.63 19.65
CA LYS A 111 -1.59 7.26 20.13
C LYS A 111 -2.00 7.19 21.58
N ASP A 112 -1.41 8.05 22.42
CA ASP A 112 -1.77 8.16 23.84
C ASP A 112 -3.24 8.60 23.98
N ILE A 113 -3.67 9.59 23.18
CA ILE A 113 -5.07 10.01 23.12
C ILE A 113 -5.98 8.87 22.71
N ILE A 114 -5.69 8.15 21.62
CA ILE A 114 -6.50 7.00 21.17
C ILE A 114 -6.65 5.98 22.30
N SER A 115 -5.56 5.66 22.99
CA SER A 115 -5.57 4.71 24.10
C SER A 115 -6.38 5.21 25.31
N LEU A 116 -6.39 6.51 25.57
CA LEU A 116 -7.21 7.11 26.64
C LEU A 116 -8.69 7.09 26.25
N THR A 117 -9.01 7.54 25.05
CA THR A 117 -10.38 7.59 24.48
C THR A 117 -10.98 6.19 24.33
N ARG A 118 -10.14 5.13 24.24
CA ARG A 118 -10.60 3.73 24.12
C ARG A 118 -11.66 3.32 25.16
N ARG A 119 -11.64 3.95 26.32
CA ARG A 119 -12.61 3.67 27.41
C ARG A 119 -14.01 4.18 27.11
N ASP A 120 -14.10 5.21 26.27
CA ASP A 120 -15.34 5.89 25.88
C ASP A 120 -15.89 5.34 24.55
N LEU A 121 -15.11 4.46 23.86
CA LEU A 121 -15.51 3.80 22.62
C LEU A 121 -16.24 2.48 22.89
N PRO A 122 -17.05 1.98 21.94
CA PRO A 122 -17.70 0.67 22.03
C PRO A 122 -16.69 -0.45 22.33
N ALA A 123 -17.03 -1.33 23.27
CA ALA A 123 -16.11 -2.36 23.76
C ALA A 123 -15.77 -3.42 22.70
N ASP A 124 -16.67 -3.63 21.75
CA ASP A 124 -16.60 -4.59 20.63
C ASP A 124 -15.99 -4.00 19.36
N MET A 125 -15.60 -2.72 19.38
CA MET A 125 -14.91 -2.08 18.29
C MET A 125 -13.40 -2.37 18.36
N ASP A 126 -12.76 -2.57 17.19
CA ASP A 126 -11.30 -2.64 17.10
C ASP A 126 -10.65 -1.30 17.48
N GLU A 127 -9.50 -1.36 18.13
CA GLU A 127 -8.77 -0.14 18.51
C GLU A 127 -8.28 0.62 17.26
N PRO A 128 -8.59 1.93 17.14
CA PRO A 128 -8.11 2.72 16.01
C PRO A 128 -6.58 2.77 15.96
N THR A 129 -6.02 2.71 14.77
CA THR A 129 -4.58 2.73 14.55
C THR A 129 -4.12 4.06 13.95
N ALA A 130 -3.04 4.63 14.49
CA ALA A 130 -2.46 5.88 14.01
C ALA A 130 -1.07 5.65 13.39
N LYS A 131 -0.82 6.27 12.24
CA LYS A 131 0.49 6.26 11.55
C LYS A 131 0.77 7.61 10.89
N ILE A 132 2.06 7.99 10.80
CA ILE A 132 2.46 9.11 9.95
C ILE A 132 2.17 8.73 8.50
N GLN A 133 1.55 9.64 7.75
CA GLN A 133 1.30 9.43 6.35
C GLN A 133 2.61 9.51 5.58
N GLU A 134 2.97 8.44 4.88
CA GLU A 134 4.10 8.42 3.95
C GLU A 134 3.56 8.48 2.52
N GLU A 135 4.09 9.40 1.73
CA GLU A 135 3.83 9.41 0.30
C GLU A 135 4.89 8.53 -0.38
N THR A 136 4.44 7.41 -0.89
CA THR A 136 5.28 6.47 -1.62
C THR A 136 4.87 6.47 -3.09
N ILE A 137 5.85 6.70 -3.97
CA ILE A 137 5.61 6.58 -5.41
C ILE A 137 5.56 5.09 -5.75
N PRO A 138 4.53 4.64 -6.49
CA PRO A 138 4.48 3.26 -6.95
C PRO A 138 5.75 2.87 -7.71
N LEU A 139 6.28 1.69 -7.39
CA LEU A 139 7.39 1.13 -8.16
C LEU A 139 6.89 0.66 -9.52
N VAL A 140 5.81 -0.12 -9.52
CA VAL A 140 5.11 -0.55 -10.73
C VAL A 140 3.60 -0.55 -10.52
N LEU A 141 2.89 -0.26 -11.62
CA LEU A 141 1.46 -0.49 -11.75
C LEU A 141 1.25 -1.63 -12.75
N VAL A 142 0.57 -2.69 -12.30
CA VAL A 142 0.29 -3.88 -13.11
C VAL A 142 -1.20 -3.90 -13.44
N ALA A 143 -1.56 -3.99 -14.71
CA ALA A 143 -2.91 -4.23 -15.16
C ALA A 143 -3.16 -5.73 -15.30
N ILE A 144 -4.30 -6.19 -14.79
CA ILE A 144 -4.86 -7.52 -15.03
C ILE A 144 -6.14 -7.29 -15.80
N ALA A 145 -6.11 -7.57 -17.11
CA ALA A 145 -7.19 -7.19 -18.01
C ALA A 145 -7.71 -8.37 -18.82
N GLY A 146 -9.00 -8.38 -19.10
CA GLY A 146 -9.64 -9.42 -19.90
C GLY A 146 -11.10 -9.13 -20.20
N ASP A 147 -11.67 -9.87 -21.13
CA ASP A 147 -13.11 -9.87 -21.42
C ASP A 147 -13.82 -10.91 -20.53
N VAL A 148 -13.72 -10.67 -19.23
CA VAL A 148 -14.26 -11.55 -18.19
C VAL A 148 -14.99 -10.69 -17.14
N LYS A 149 -15.63 -11.34 -16.19
CA LYS A 149 -16.26 -10.63 -15.06
C LYS A 149 -15.22 -10.06 -14.11
N THR A 150 -15.59 -9.01 -13.39
CA THR A 150 -14.71 -8.32 -12.41
C THR A 150 -14.28 -9.27 -11.29
N GLU A 151 -15.17 -10.18 -10.86
CA GLU A 151 -14.86 -11.18 -9.82
C GLU A 151 -13.64 -12.04 -10.21
N GLU A 152 -13.58 -12.51 -11.47
CA GLU A 152 -12.46 -13.31 -11.96
C GLU A 152 -11.15 -12.50 -11.98
N LEU A 153 -11.22 -11.21 -12.36
CA LEU A 153 -10.06 -10.33 -12.33
C LEU A 153 -9.55 -10.10 -10.91
N LEU A 154 -10.47 -9.93 -9.94
CA LEU A 154 -10.13 -9.78 -8.53
C LEU A 154 -9.51 -11.06 -7.95
N ASP A 155 -10.09 -12.22 -8.21
CA ASP A 155 -9.52 -13.50 -7.79
C ASP A 155 -8.07 -13.66 -8.28
N ARG A 156 -7.82 -13.29 -9.55
CA ARG A 156 -6.46 -13.37 -10.13
C ARG A 156 -5.55 -12.29 -9.56
N ALA A 157 -6.10 -11.13 -9.22
CA ALA A 157 -5.35 -10.06 -8.55
C ALA A 157 -4.91 -10.47 -7.14
N GLU A 158 -5.78 -11.09 -6.36
CA GLU A 158 -5.45 -11.59 -5.02
C GLU A 158 -4.46 -12.77 -5.08
N GLU A 159 -4.62 -13.68 -6.03
CA GLU A 159 -3.66 -14.77 -6.25
C GLU A 159 -2.27 -14.23 -6.60
N LEU A 160 -2.19 -13.28 -7.53
CA LEU A 160 -0.94 -12.65 -7.93
C LEU A 160 -0.33 -11.84 -6.78
N LYS A 161 -1.15 -11.10 -6.03
CA LYS A 161 -0.72 -10.34 -4.85
C LYS A 161 -0.12 -11.27 -3.79
N SER A 162 -0.76 -12.40 -3.51
CA SER A 162 -0.22 -13.42 -2.59
C SER A 162 1.15 -13.91 -3.04
N ASP A 163 1.28 -14.31 -4.31
CA ASP A 163 2.54 -14.78 -4.89
C ASP A 163 3.65 -13.72 -4.90
N LEU A 164 3.29 -12.46 -5.16
CA LEU A 164 4.25 -11.36 -5.18
C LEU A 164 4.67 -10.95 -3.76
N SER A 165 3.81 -11.12 -2.76
CA SER A 165 4.10 -10.76 -1.36
C SER A 165 5.28 -11.55 -0.76
N GLU A 166 5.64 -12.68 -1.36
CA GLU A 166 6.83 -13.44 -0.98
C GLU A 166 8.15 -12.82 -1.45
N LEU A 167 8.09 -11.82 -2.35
CA LEU A 167 9.29 -11.21 -2.90
C LEU A 167 9.98 -10.32 -1.85
N LYS A 168 11.29 -10.50 -1.75
CA LYS A 168 12.14 -9.62 -0.94
C LYS A 168 12.13 -8.21 -1.52
N ASP A 169 12.31 -7.22 -0.68
CA ASP A 169 12.35 -5.80 -1.04
C ASP A 169 10.99 -5.18 -1.42
N LEU A 170 9.89 -5.92 -1.33
CA LEU A 170 8.54 -5.42 -1.48
C LEU A 170 8.05 -4.80 -0.15
N SER A 171 7.29 -3.70 -0.23
CA SER A 171 6.66 -3.06 0.94
C SER A 171 5.18 -3.36 1.01
N GLU A 172 4.45 -3.00 -0.03
CA GLU A 172 2.99 -3.09 -0.05
C GLU A 172 2.47 -3.36 -1.46
N ILE A 173 1.38 -4.10 -1.54
CA ILE A 173 0.59 -4.28 -2.77
C ILE A 173 -0.85 -3.91 -2.45
N THR A 174 -1.37 -2.90 -3.16
CA THR A 174 -2.78 -2.52 -3.10
C THR A 174 -3.47 -2.83 -4.42
N ILE A 175 -4.69 -3.37 -4.34
CA ILE A 175 -5.54 -3.61 -5.50
C ILE A 175 -6.34 -2.34 -5.75
N ARG A 176 -6.42 -1.90 -7.01
CA ARG A 176 -7.28 -0.80 -7.48
C ARG A 176 -8.32 -1.35 -8.43
N GLY A 177 -9.53 -0.86 -8.33
CA GLY A 177 -10.70 -1.47 -8.98
C GLY A 177 -11.27 -2.61 -8.16
N ASP A 178 -10.88 -2.66 -6.87
CA ASP A 178 -11.50 -3.50 -5.86
C ASP A 178 -12.92 -3.02 -5.60
N ALA A 179 -13.81 -3.95 -5.36
CA ALA A 179 -15.19 -3.69 -5.00
C ALA A 179 -15.52 -4.53 -3.78
N ASP A 180 -16.15 -3.91 -2.81
CA ASP A 180 -16.63 -4.64 -1.65
C ASP A 180 -17.69 -5.65 -2.08
N ASP A 181 -17.66 -6.85 -1.51
CA ASP A 181 -18.72 -7.82 -1.66
C ASP A 181 -19.96 -7.34 -0.91
N GLU A 182 -21.06 -7.15 -1.61
CA GLU A 182 -22.35 -6.80 -1.04
C GLU A 182 -23.29 -8.01 -1.05
N LEU A 183 -24.01 -8.17 0.05
CA LEU A 183 -25.11 -9.11 0.12
C LEU A 183 -26.34 -8.50 -0.55
N VAL A 184 -26.67 -9.00 -1.73
CA VAL A 184 -27.84 -8.53 -2.50
C VAL A 184 -29.03 -9.47 -2.28
N ILE A 185 -30.11 -8.94 -1.74
CA ILE A 185 -31.36 -9.64 -1.54
C ILE A 185 -32.38 -9.13 -2.57
N ARG A 186 -32.62 -9.91 -3.62
CA ARG A 186 -33.61 -9.58 -4.65
C ARG A 186 -34.99 -10.13 -4.27
N LEU A 187 -35.90 -9.23 -3.97
CA LEU A 187 -37.28 -9.59 -3.63
C LEU A 187 -38.06 -10.03 -4.88
N ASN A 188 -38.90 -11.04 -4.72
CA ASN A 188 -39.79 -11.52 -5.76
C ASN A 188 -41.25 -11.07 -5.46
N ASP A 189 -41.70 -10.02 -6.13
CA ASP A 189 -42.99 -9.39 -5.89
C ASP A 189 -44.17 -10.37 -6.01
N ARG A 190 -44.10 -11.28 -7.01
CA ARG A 190 -45.17 -12.29 -7.21
C ARG A 190 -45.29 -13.26 -6.05
N LYS A 191 -44.15 -13.65 -5.48
CA LYS A 191 -44.11 -14.55 -4.33
C LYS A 191 -44.57 -13.83 -3.07
N ILE A 192 -44.18 -12.58 -2.87
CA ILE A 192 -44.58 -11.74 -1.74
C ILE A 192 -46.10 -11.57 -1.73
N GLU A 193 -46.70 -11.27 -2.89
CA GLU A 193 -48.17 -11.18 -3.08
C GLU A 193 -48.85 -12.52 -2.83
N ALA A 194 -48.28 -13.65 -3.27
CA ALA A 194 -48.82 -14.98 -3.08
C ALA A 194 -48.90 -15.38 -1.58
N PHE A 195 -47.92 -14.89 -0.76
CA PHE A 195 -47.96 -15.06 0.69
C PHE A 195 -48.84 -14.01 1.40
N GLY A 196 -49.50 -13.12 0.66
CA GLY A 196 -50.37 -12.06 1.23
C GLY A 196 -49.58 -11.00 2.03
N LEU A 197 -48.28 -10.88 1.76
CA LEU A 197 -47.37 -9.94 2.45
C LEU A 197 -47.31 -8.62 1.70
N SER A 198 -47.03 -7.52 2.43
CA SER A 198 -46.71 -6.26 1.79
C SER A 198 -45.18 -6.13 1.65
N GLN A 199 -44.72 -5.55 0.53
CA GLN A 199 -43.32 -5.32 0.28
C GLN A 199 -42.66 -4.47 1.39
N ASN A 200 -43.38 -3.45 1.89
CA ASN A 200 -42.88 -2.60 2.97
C ASN A 200 -42.69 -3.37 4.28
N SER A 201 -43.56 -4.34 4.58
CA SER A 201 -43.41 -5.18 5.78
C SER A 201 -42.23 -6.14 5.67
N VAL A 202 -41.96 -6.66 4.46
CA VAL A 202 -40.78 -7.50 4.18
C VAL A 202 -39.50 -6.67 4.31
N VAL A 203 -39.45 -5.46 3.73
CA VAL A 203 -38.30 -4.56 3.85
C VAL A 203 -38.07 -4.16 5.30
N ALA A 204 -39.12 -3.89 6.09
CA ALA A 204 -38.96 -3.60 7.51
C ALA A 204 -38.43 -4.80 8.30
N ALA A 205 -38.90 -6.02 7.99
CA ALA A 205 -38.37 -7.25 8.61
C ALA A 205 -36.91 -7.49 8.25
N LEU A 206 -36.51 -7.25 7.00
CA LEU A 206 -35.12 -7.31 6.56
C LEU A 206 -34.26 -6.22 7.20
N GLY A 207 -34.79 -5.00 7.40
CA GLY A 207 -34.09 -3.93 8.11
C GLY A 207 -33.79 -4.31 9.57
N ASN A 208 -34.72 -5.00 10.21
CA ASN A 208 -34.50 -5.53 11.56
C ASN A 208 -33.45 -6.64 11.59
N LEU A 209 -33.36 -7.48 10.53
CA LEU A 209 -32.27 -8.45 10.37
C LEU A 209 -30.94 -7.72 10.14
N SER A 210 -30.90 -6.70 9.30
CA SER A 210 -29.66 -5.99 9.01
C SER A 210 -29.08 -5.23 10.21
N SER A 211 -29.90 -4.82 11.17
CA SER A 211 -29.44 -4.31 12.47
C SER A 211 -28.89 -5.41 13.40
N ILE A 212 -29.08 -6.67 13.03
CA ILE A 212 -28.61 -7.86 13.75
C ILE A 212 -27.39 -8.49 13.04
N PHE A 213 -27.07 -8.03 11.80
CA PHE A 213 -25.93 -8.47 10.98
C PHE A 213 -24.71 -7.52 11.00
N PRO A 214 -24.25 -7.04 12.12
CA PRO A 214 -22.85 -6.99 12.36
C PRO A 214 -22.49 -8.40 12.80
N ILE A 215 -21.67 -9.10 12.06
CA ILE A 215 -20.98 -10.33 12.44
C ILE A 215 -20.78 -10.33 13.95
N GLY A 216 -21.77 -10.83 14.69
CA GLY A 216 -21.85 -10.72 16.14
C GLY A 216 -23.07 -11.45 16.65
N THR A 217 -23.17 -11.65 17.91
CA THR A 217 -24.10 -12.51 18.62
C THR A 217 -25.52 -11.95 18.60
N ILE A 218 -26.50 -12.64 18.02
CA ILE A 218 -27.92 -12.43 18.35
C ILE A 218 -28.15 -12.94 19.77
N LYS A 219 -28.36 -12.03 20.71
CA LYS A 219 -28.75 -12.39 22.08
C LYS A 219 -30.26 -12.34 22.20
N GLU A 220 -30.93 -13.43 21.92
CA GLU A 220 -32.25 -13.67 22.56
C GLU A 220 -32.07 -14.25 23.95
N ALA A 221 -33.00 -13.95 24.83
CA ALA A 221 -32.90 -14.21 26.28
C ALA A 221 -32.63 -15.70 26.66
N LYS A 222 -32.69 -16.65 25.72
CA LYS A 222 -32.44 -18.07 25.94
C LYS A 222 -31.61 -18.80 24.87
N ASN A 223 -31.39 -18.18 23.68
CA ASN A 223 -30.59 -18.80 22.63
C ASN A 223 -29.63 -17.77 22.02
N HIS A 224 -28.40 -18.18 21.85
CA HIS A 224 -27.39 -17.37 21.10
C HIS A 224 -27.24 -17.98 19.72
N LEU A 225 -27.63 -17.28 18.68
CA LEU A 225 -27.34 -17.64 17.31
C LEU A 225 -26.09 -16.86 16.88
N TYR A 226 -25.01 -17.55 16.64
CA TYR A 226 -23.79 -16.98 16.06
C TYR A 226 -23.90 -17.14 14.55
N ILE A 227 -24.07 -16.05 13.82
CA ILE A 227 -23.89 -16.04 12.37
C ILE A 227 -22.48 -15.52 12.13
N SER A 228 -21.57 -16.44 11.86
CA SER A 228 -20.19 -16.16 11.55
C SER A 228 -19.98 -16.47 10.08
N THR A 229 -19.66 -15.47 9.28
CA THR A 229 -19.01 -15.70 7.98
C THR A 229 -17.55 -16.07 8.26
N TYR A 230 -17.34 -17.31 8.65
CA TYR A 230 -16.00 -17.82 8.90
C TYR A 230 -15.32 -18.09 7.55
N ASN A 231 -14.16 -17.50 7.33
CA ASN A 231 -13.26 -17.72 6.17
C ASN A 231 -13.77 -17.32 4.79
N GLY A 232 -14.66 -16.36 4.64
CA GLY A 232 -15.07 -15.89 3.32
C GLY A 232 -15.94 -16.89 2.53
N GLU A 233 -16.38 -17.97 3.14
CA GLU A 233 -17.41 -18.84 2.55
C GLU A 233 -18.74 -18.11 2.59
N LYS A 234 -19.21 -17.79 1.40
CA LYS A 234 -20.48 -17.10 1.14
C LYS A 234 -21.61 -18.14 1.14
N ASP A 235 -22.10 -18.50 2.31
CA ASP A 235 -23.21 -19.45 2.41
C ASP A 235 -24.57 -18.74 2.19
N THR A 236 -24.87 -18.49 0.92
CA THR A 236 -26.18 -17.93 0.51
C THR A 236 -27.34 -18.87 0.84
N ALA A 237 -27.10 -20.19 0.88
CA ALA A 237 -28.12 -21.16 1.21
C ALA A 237 -28.57 -21.05 2.67
N ALA A 238 -27.66 -20.86 3.61
CA ALA A 238 -27.99 -20.64 5.00
C ALA A 238 -28.77 -19.33 5.21
N LEU A 239 -28.47 -18.28 4.41
CA LEU A 239 -29.22 -17.03 4.44
C LEU A 239 -30.62 -17.20 3.85
N GLU A 240 -30.79 -17.94 2.77
CA GLU A 240 -32.10 -18.26 2.19
C GLU A 240 -32.96 -19.08 3.15
N ASP A 241 -32.36 -19.91 4.00
CA ASP A 241 -33.06 -20.71 5.02
C ASP A 241 -33.50 -19.89 6.25
N THR A 242 -33.10 -18.64 6.35
CA THR A 242 -33.45 -17.77 7.49
C THR A 242 -34.96 -17.47 7.50
N LEU A 243 -35.57 -17.64 8.69
CA LEU A 243 -36.99 -17.30 8.89
C LEU A 243 -37.16 -15.82 9.23
N LEU A 244 -37.94 -15.13 8.38
CA LEU A 244 -38.35 -13.75 8.57
C LEU A 244 -39.70 -13.69 9.28
N SER A 245 -39.80 -12.90 10.34
CA SER A 245 -41.09 -12.56 10.96
C SER A 245 -41.64 -11.30 10.31
N VAL A 246 -42.64 -11.47 9.42
CA VAL A 246 -43.31 -10.38 8.71
C VAL A 246 -44.71 -10.22 9.26
N GLY A 247 -44.92 -9.28 10.17
CA GLY A 247 -46.19 -9.15 10.91
C GLY A 247 -46.42 -10.36 11.82
N ASN A 248 -47.48 -11.11 11.60
CA ASN A 248 -47.81 -12.34 12.34
C ASN A 248 -47.39 -13.64 11.63
N GLU A 249 -46.84 -13.53 10.44
CA GLU A 249 -46.43 -14.66 9.62
C GLU A 249 -44.91 -14.89 9.71
N GLN A 250 -44.50 -16.17 9.65
CA GLN A 250 -43.10 -16.55 9.52
C GLN A 250 -42.90 -17.10 8.12
N VAL A 251 -41.99 -16.49 7.35
CA VAL A 251 -41.70 -16.86 5.98
C VAL A 251 -40.21 -17.05 5.82
N ARG A 252 -39.79 -18.10 5.10
CA ARG A 252 -38.41 -18.34 4.78
C ARG A 252 -37.94 -17.32 3.74
N LEU A 253 -36.75 -16.71 3.91
CA LEU A 253 -36.23 -15.69 2.99
C LEU A 253 -36.16 -16.21 1.55
N GLY A 254 -35.67 -17.42 1.31
CA GLY A 254 -35.59 -18.03 -0.01
C GLY A 254 -36.94 -18.28 -0.70
N ASP A 255 -38.05 -18.33 0.07
CA ASP A 255 -39.36 -18.46 -0.51
C ASP A 255 -39.87 -17.17 -1.17
N ILE A 256 -39.36 -16.00 -0.73
CA ILE A 256 -39.81 -14.67 -1.19
C ILE A 256 -38.70 -13.85 -1.86
N ALA A 257 -37.45 -14.27 -1.76
CA ALA A 257 -36.28 -13.56 -2.30
C ALA A 257 -35.23 -14.53 -2.84
N THR A 258 -34.29 -14.00 -3.57
CA THR A 258 -33.03 -14.67 -3.94
C THR A 258 -31.87 -13.91 -3.30
N VAL A 259 -30.98 -14.64 -2.66
CA VAL A 259 -29.81 -14.09 -1.99
C VAL A 259 -28.56 -14.37 -2.82
N SER A 260 -27.79 -13.35 -3.12
CA SER A 260 -26.53 -13.44 -3.82
C SER A 260 -25.49 -12.52 -3.18
N PHE A 261 -24.22 -12.92 -3.25
CA PHE A 261 -23.13 -11.98 -3.06
C PHE A 261 -22.73 -11.42 -4.40
N GLU A 262 -22.67 -10.12 -4.51
CA GLU A 262 -22.32 -9.40 -5.73
C GLU A 262 -21.31 -8.32 -5.36
N LEU A 263 -20.49 -7.91 -6.33
CA LEU A 263 -19.63 -6.76 -6.11
C LEU A 263 -20.48 -5.49 -6.07
N SER A 264 -20.13 -4.57 -5.17
CA SER A 264 -20.87 -3.30 -5.00
C SER A 264 -20.94 -2.53 -6.30
N ASP A 265 -22.10 -1.93 -6.59
CA ASP A 265 -22.31 -1.07 -7.77
C ASP A 265 -21.43 0.20 -7.76
N GLY A 266 -20.84 0.53 -6.62
CA GLY A 266 -19.88 1.63 -6.43
C GLY A 266 -18.44 1.29 -6.84
N ALA A 267 -18.19 0.09 -7.39
CA ALA A 267 -16.89 -0.31 -7.85
C ALA A 267 -16.32 0.66 -8.88
N GLU A 268 -15.08 1.07 -8.69
CA GLU A 268 -14.34 1.86 -9.67
C GLU A 268 -14.13 1.04 -10.94
N LEU A 269 -14.81 1.42 -12.03
CA LEU A 269 -14.65 0.75 -13.32
C LEU A 269 -13.37 1.22 -13.98
N SER A 270 -12.44 0.29 -14.19
CA SER A 270 -11.19 0.55 -14.88
C SER A 270 -11.10 -0.25 -16.18
N HIS A 271 -10.52 0.36 -17.22
CA HIS A 271 -10.26 -0.29 -18.49
C HIS A 271 -8.80 -0.13 -18.88
N PHE A 272 -8.22 -1.20 -19.40
CA PHE A 272 -6.88 -1.23 -19.97
C PHE A 272 -6.95 -1.74 -21.41
N ASN A 273 -6.56 -0.89 -22.38
CA ASN A 273 -6.67 -1.19 -23.81
C ASN A 273 -8.08 -1.64 -24.27
N GLY A 274 -9.13 -1.04 -23.65
CA GLY A 274 -10.54 -1.34 -23.97
C GLY A 274 -11.11 -2.57 -23.28
N LEU A 275 -10.31 -3.32 -22.53
CA LEU A 275 -10.75 -4.46 -21.72
C LEU A 275 -10.98 -4.04 -20.27
N ARG A 276 -11.89 -4.68 -19.57
CA ARG A 276 -12.02 -4.52 -18.11
C ARG A 276 -10.71 -4.85 -17.44
N ASN A 277 -10.38 -4.13 -16.37
CA ASN A 277 -9.11 -4.24 -15.72
C ASN A 277 -9.22 -4.02 -14.21
N VAL A 278 -8.41 -4.77 -13.48
CA VAL A 278 -8.06 -4.53 -12.09
C VAL A 278 -6.55 -4.28 -12.04
N SER A 279 -6.12 -3.31 -11.25
CA SER A 279 -4.69 -2.95 -11.21
C SER A 279 -4.07 -3.23 -9.84
N LEU A 280 -2.85 -3.76 -9.84
CA LEU A 280 -2.01 -3.82 -8.66
C LEU A 280 -1.08 -2.60 -8.61
N ASN A 281 -1.13 -1.88 -7.50
CA ASN A 281 -0.15 -0.85 -7.15
C ASN A 281 0.89 -1.47 -6.22
N ILE A 282 2.12 -1.55 -6.68
CA ILE A 282 3.23 -2.23 -5.98
C ILE A 282 4.26 -1.21 -5.56
N THR A 283 4.55 -1.16 -4.27
CA THR A 283 5.58 -0.30 -3.68
C THR A 283 6.75 -1.14 -3.14
N LYS A 284 7.95 -0.55 -3.14
CA LYS A 284 9.14 -1.22 -2.61
C LYS A 284 9.45 -0.79 -1.18
N ALA A 285 10.16 -1.64 -0.44
CA ALA A 285 10.74 -1.30 0.85
C ALA A 285 11.83 -0.23 0.71
N LYS A 286 12.07 0.58 1.76
CA LYS A 286 13.05 1.68 1.74
C LYS A 286 14.44 1.23 1.28
N SER A 287 14.94 0.11 1.78
CA SER A 287 16.24 -0.47 1.42
C SER A 287 16.21 -1.36 0.17
N GLY A 288 15.05 -1.53 -0.48
CA GLY A 288 14.86 -2.48 -1.56
C GLY A 288 15.53 -2.05 -2.88
N ASN A 289 15.96 -3.05 -3.66
CA ASN A 289 16.51 -2.84 -5.00
C ASN A 289 15.37 -2.80 -6.04
N ALA A 290 14.97 -1.60 -6.47
CA ALA A 290 13.89 -1.37 -7.42
C ALA A 290 14.05 -2.14 -8.75
N ILE A 291 15.27 -2.17 -9.30
CA ILE A 291 15.53 -2.78 -10.62
C ILE A 291 15.41 -4.30 -10.55
N GLU A 292 15.97 -4.92 -9.49
CA GLU A 292 15.90 -6.37 -9.32
C GLU A 292 14.48 -6.83 -8.95
N LEU A 293 13.78 -6.07 -8.10
CA LEU A 293 12.40 -6.37 -7.74
C LEU A 293 11.48 -6.36 -8.98
N VAL A 294 11.59 -5.33 -9.84
CA VAL A 294 10.78 -5.27 -11.07
C VAL A 294 11.10 -6.42 -12.02
N LYS A 295 12.37 -6.83 -12.11
CA LYS A 295 12.75 -8.00 -12.90
C LYS A 295 12.08 -9.29 -12.39
N GLN A 296 12.03 -9.48 -11.08
CA GLN A 296 11.35 -10.63 -10.45
C GLN A 296 9.84 -10.57 -10.68
N ILE A 297 9.22 -9.37 -10.56
CA ILE A 297 7.80 -9.16 -10.87
C ILE A 297 7.52 -9.54 -12.32
N ARG A 298 8.29 -9.04 -13.29
CA ARG A 298 8.11 -9.40 -14.72
C ARG A 298 8.17 -10.90 -14.95
N HIS A 299 9.12 -11.58 -14.33
CA HIS A 299 9.24 -13.03 -14.45
C HIS A 299 8.03 -13.77 -13.88
N LYS A 300 7.44 -13.29 -12.77
CA LYS A 300 6.19 -13.84 -12.24
C LYS A 300 5.01 -13.55 -13.20
N LEU A 301 4.88 -12.33 -13.73
CA LEU A 301 3.83 -11.99 -14.69
C LEU A 301 3.87 -12.87 -15.95
N GLU A 302 5.05 -13.15 -16.52
CA GLU A 302 5.19 -14.06 -17.65
C GLU A 302 4.69 -15.48 -17.34
N LYS A 303 4.74 -15.92 -16.07
CA LYS A 303 4.16 -17.21 -15.66
C LYS A 303 2.65 -17.15 -15.62
N TYR A 304 2.09 -16.02 -15.16
CA TYR A 304 0.65 -15.79 -15.10
C TYR A 304 0.04 -15.66 -16.50
N ASP A 305 0.69 -14.97 -17.45
CA ASP A 305 0.27 -14.91 -18.85
C ASP A 305 0.17 -16.31 -19.48
N ARG A 306 1.10 -17.22 -19.15
CA ARG A 306 1.04 -18.60 -19.62
C ARG A 306 -0.03 -19.44 -18.93
N LYS A 307 -0.27 -19.18 -17.64
CA LYS A 307 -1.27 -19.87 -16.83
C LYS A 307 -2.69 -19.48 -17.21
N TYR A 308 -2.90 -18.19 -17.54
CA TYR A 308 -4.19 -17.60 -17.87
C TYR A 308 -4.16 -16.92 -19.26
N PRO A 309 -4.15 -17.67 -20.38
CA PRO A 309 -3.96 -17.10 -21.72
C PRO A 309 -5.08 -16.16 -22.19
N HIS A 310 -6.24 -16.17 -21.53
CA HIS A 310 -7.39 -15.29 -21.81
C HIS A 310 -7.31 -13.96 -21.06
N LEU A 311 -6.36 -13.80 -20.15
CA LEU A 311 -6.07 -12.59 -19.42
C LEU A 311 -4.73 -11.99 -19.85
N LYS A 312 -4.54 -10.71 -19.59
CA LYS A 312 -3.27 -9.99 -19.79
C LYS A 312 -2.76 -9.45 -18.46
N PHE A 313 -1.51 -9.74 -18.18
CA PHE A 313 -0.79 -9.24 -17.00
C PHE A 313 0.33 -8.30 -17.44
N GLU A 314 0.07 -7.00 -17.50
CA GLU A 314 1.00 -6.05 -18.11
C GLU A 314 1.39 -4.92 -17.14
N ILE A 315 2.69 -4.61 -17.08
CA ILE A 315 3.18 -3.43 -16.37
C ILE A 315 2.98 -2.21 -17.27
N TYR A 316 2.10 -1.29 -16.89
CA TYR A 316 1.84 -0.05 -17.64
C TYR A 316 2.54 1.17 -17.06
N THR A 317 3.02 1.10 -15.81
CA THR A 317 3.91 2.09 -15.22
C THR A 317 5.08 1.39 -14.58
N ASP A 318 6.30 1.77 -14.93
CA ASP A 318 7.55 1.18 -14.45
C ASP A 318 8.57 2.26 -14.10
N THR A 319 8.65 2.60 -12.81
CA THR A 319 9.59 3.62 -12.33
C THR A 319 11.04 3.13 -12.34
N SER A 320 11.28 1.81 -12.37
CA SER A 320 12.64 1.26 -12.45
C SER A 320 13.37 1.64 -13.74
N VAL A 321 12.61 1.84 -14.83
CA VAL A 321 13.15 2.33 -16.12
C VAL A 321 13.71 3.73 -15.95
N TRP A 322 13.03 4.61 -15.22
CA TRP A 322 13.51 5.98 -14.96
C TRP A 322 14.77 5.96 -14.10
N ILE A 323 14.80 5.11 -13.06
CA ILE A 323 16.01 4.91 -12.23
C ILE A 323 17.18 4.46 -13.10
N LYS A 324 16.99 3.44 -13.93
CA LYS A 324 18.02 2.90 -14.82
C LYS A 324 18.52 3.95 -15.80
N ASN A 325 17.62 4.71 -16.43
CA ASN A 325 17.98 5.78 -17.36
C ASN A 325 18.78 6.88 -16.66
N ARG A 326 18.39 7.26 -15.45
CA ARG A 326 19.12 8.26 -14.65
C ARG A 326 20.52 7.79 -14.30
N LEU A 327 20.67 6.54 -13.84
CA LEU A 327 21.97 5.94 -13.56
C LEU A 327 22.85 5.87 -14.81
N ASN A 328 22.30 5.45 -15.95
CA ASN A 328 23.03 5.42 -17.22
C ASN A 328 23.48 6.82 -17.66
N THR A 329 22.63 7.83 -17.51
CA THR A 329 22.98 9.23 -17.84
C THR A 329 24.11 9.72 -16.96
N VAL A 330 24.05 9.49 -15.64
CA VAL A 330 25.12 9.88 -14.70
C VAL A 330 26.42 9.18 -15.05
N PHE A 331 26.38 7.86 -15.26
CA PHE A 331 27.56 7.08 -15.63
C PHE A 331 28.18 7.56 -16.96
N SER A 332 27.38 7.77 -17.98
CA SER A 332 27.84 8.28 -19.29
C SER A 332 28.49 9.65 -19.15
N ASN A 333 27.90 10.56 -18.35
CA ASN A 333 28.45 11.89 -18.12
C ASN A 333 29.80 11.84 -17.38
N ILE A 334 29.93 10.94 -16.40
CA ILE A 334 31.19 10.71 -15.69
C ILE A 334 32.27 10.24 -16.66
N VAL A 335 31.96 9.20 -17.47
CA VAL A 335 32.91 8.66 -18.44
C VAL A 335 33.29 9.70 -19.49
N PHE A 336 32.30 10.41 -20.06
CA PHE A 336 32.54 11.45 -21.05
C PHE A 336 33.36 12.62 -20.47
N GLY A 337 33.03 13.09 -19.28
CA GLY A 337 33.78 14.13 -18.57
C GLY A 337 35.22 13.71 -18.28
N LEU A 338 35.44 12.47 -17.84
CA LEU A 338 36.75 11.92 -17.61
C LEU A 338 37.60 11.92 -18.88
N VAL A 339 37.04 11.44 -19.99
CA VAL A 339 37.71 11.39 -21.29
C VAL A 339 38.07 12.83 -21.76
N LEU A 340 37.15 13.76 -21.62
CA LEU A 340 37.38 15.15 -22.00
C LEU A 340 38.50 15.80 -21.17
N VAL A 341 38.46 15.62 -19.83
CA VAL A 341 39.51 16.13 -18.95
C VAL A 341 40.87 15.47 -19.25
N PHE A 342 40.88 14.17 -19.50
CA PHE A 342 42.10 13.47 -19.88
C PHE A 342 42.74 14.05 -21.17
N PHE A 343 41.96 14.24 -22.22
CA PHE A 343 42.47 14.83 -23.47
C PHE A 343 42.86 16.28 -23.30
N ALA A 344 42.13 17.08 -22.57
CA ALA A 344 42.49 18.46 -22.27
C ALA A 344 43.85 18.51 -21.55
N MET A 345 44.05 17.66 -20.55
CA MET A 345 45.30 17.58 -19.79
C MET A 345 46.47 17.11 -20.67
N LEU A 346 46.25 16.22 -21.65
CA LEU A 346 47.28 15.81 -22.60
C LEU A 346 47.76 16.96 -23.48
N ILE A 347 46.86 17.95 -23.80
CA ILE A 347 47.24 19.10 -24.61
C ILE A 347 48.05 20.14 -23.83
N PHE A 348 47.67 20.39 -22.57
CA PHE A 348 48.23 21.49 -21.78
C PHE A 348 49.34 21.05 -20.83
N VAL A 349 49.44 19.73 -20.50
CA VAL A 349 50.35 19.19 -19.49
C VAL A 349 51.01 17.92 -20.00
N ASN A 350 51.95 17.39 -19.24
CA ASN A 350 52.71 16.17 -19.55
C ASN A 350 51.80 14.92 -19.34
N ARG A 351 52.04 13.87 -20.15
CA ARG A 351 51.28 12.59 -20.11
C ARG A 351 51.18 11.95 -18.74
N GLY A 352 52.26 12.00 -17.94
CA GLY A 352 52.28 11.44 -16.59
C GLY A 352 51.30 12.16 -15.63
N ILE A 353 51.31 13.47 -15.67
CA ILE A 353 50.42 14.30 -14.86
C ILE A 353 48.92 14.13 -15.31
N ALA A 354 48.69 14.09 -16.65
CA ALA A 354 47.38 13.84 -17.19
C ALA A 354 46.78 12.52 -16.70
N LEU A 355 47.57 11.45 -16.62
CA LEU A 355 47.14 10.14 -16.14
C LEU A 355 46.80 10.16 -14.64
N VAL A 356 47.64 10.80 -13.83
CA VAL A 356 47.41 10.92 -12.37
C VAL A 356 46.14 11.69 -12.06
N VAL A 357 45.92 12.83 -12.76
CA VAL A 357 44.70 13.62 -12.60
C VAL A 357 43.45 12.84 -13.06
N ALA A 358 43.54 12.17 -14.22
CA ALA A 358 42.44 11.33 -14.72
C ALA A 358 42.09 10.17 -13.76
N MET A 359 43.07 9.59 -13.07
CA MET A 359 42.81 8.56 -12.03
C MET A 359 42.27 9.15 -10.73
N GLY A 360 42.54 10.40 -10.42
CA GLY A 360 42.04 11.07 -9.21
C GLY A 360 40.52 11.26 -9.23
N ILE A 361 39.93 11.48 -10.42
CA ILE A 361 38.48 11.69 -10.55
C ILE A 361 37.68 10.44 -10.15
N PRO A 362 37.94 9.24 -10.72
CA PRO A 362 37.26 8.02 -10.26
C PRO A 362 37.43 7.73 -8.78
N VAL A 363 38.64 7.95 -8.26
CA VAL A 363 38.92 7.73 -6.81
C VAL A 363 38.08 8.65 -5.94
N SER A 364 37.93 9.91 -6.33
CA SER A 364 37.07 10.87 -5.61
C SER A 364 35.60 10.42 -5.61
N PHE A 365 35.09 9.92 -6.75
CA PHE A 365 33.74 9.34 -6.83
C PHE A 365 33.59 8.09 -5.96
N MET A 366 34.59 7.20 -5.94
CA MET A 366 34.58 6.00 -5.10
C MET A 366 34.51 6.36 -3.62
N ILE A 367 35.30 7.35 -3.17
CA ILE A 367 35.27 7.83 -1.79
C ILE A 367 33.90 8.48 -1.48
N GLY A 368 33.34 9.25 -2.43
CA GLY A 368 32.01 9.81 -2.30
C GLY A 368 30.93 8.77 -2.10
N LEU A 369 30.95 7.68 -2.87
CA LEU A 369 30.02 6.56 -2.70
C LEU A 369 30.12 5.89 -1.32
N ILE A 370 31.35 5.65 -0.86
CA ILE A 370 31.58 5.08 0.48
C ILE A 370 31.03 6.02 1.56
N ALA A 371 31.32 7.31 1.44
CA ALA A 371 30.82 8.30 2.40
C ALA A 371 29.28 8.38 2.41
N THR A 372 28.64 8.32 1.24
CA THR A 372 27.17 8.32 1.13
C THR A 372 26.57 7.08 1.80
N GLU A 373 27.15 5.91 1.61
CA GLU A 373 26.66 4.67 2.24
C GLU A 373 26.83 4.70 3.77
N MET A 374 27.90 5.33 4.27
CA MET A 374 28.14 5.44 5.71
C MET A 374 27.25 6.46 6.43
N ILE A 375 26.74 7.46 5.70
CA ILE A 375 25.87 8.52 6.27
C ILE A 375 24.39 8.10 6.22
N GLY A 376 24.01 7.21 5.33
CA GLY A 376 22.63 6.71 5.12
C GLY A 376 22.01 7.37 3.92
#